data_bf438915cc11e222c46ec4102f6b5fbe
#
_entry.id   bf438915cc11e222c46ec4102f6b5fbe
#
_cell.length_a   1.000
_cell.length_b   1.000
_cell.length_c   1.000
_cell.angle_alpha   90.00
_cell.angle_beta   90.00
_cell.angle_gamma   90.00
#
_symmetry.space_group_name_H-M   'P 1'
#
loop_
_entity.id
_entity.type
_entity.pdbx_description
1 polymer ?
#
loop_
_entity_poly.entity_id
_entity_poly.type
_entity_poly.pdbx_seq_one_letter_code
_entity_poly.pdbx_strand_id
1 'polypeptide(L)'
;MKANLRLKTTLGALGLLMLSGLGAMAAQAAAPAAAAAPATAAINNQDPTQLIQDVASGILKELDANRAAYVNNPNNVRALADKYLLPYFDTRYSAQLVLGKYWRTATEDQRSRFIKAFQDSMLQNYGNALVNFTANKLKVQPGHLDPGADQASVSTTINRDNGTTIPVIYVLHKTADGWKAWDVKIEGISYVKSFRDDFAAQIDQKGLDAVITRLESGERPATLPAAK
;
A
#
# COMPACT_ATOMS: atom_id res chain seq x y z
N MET A 1 19.25 12.11 -69.86
CA MET A 1 19.23 11.31 -71.10
C MET A 1 18.28 10.16 -70.87
N LYS A 2 17.11 10.29 -71.50
CA LYS A 2 16.49 9.38 -72.47
C LYS A 2 16.27 7.97 -71.92
N ALA A 3 15.11 7.49 -71.71
CA ALA A 3 13.89 7.40 -72.52
C ALA A 3 13.45 5.93 -72.61
N ASN A 4 12.22 5.75 -72.34
CA ASN A 4 11.17 5.04 -73.14
C ASN A 4 11.06 3.54 -72.93
N LEU A 5 9.92 3.09 -72.64
CA LEU A 5 8.57 3.05 -73.20
C LEU A 5 8.27 1.67 -73.83
N ARG A 6 7.05 1.24 -73.56
CA ARG A 6 6.08 0.38 -74.30
C ARG A 6 5.81 -0.98 -73.63
N LEU A 7 4.67 -1.14 -73.01
CA LEU A 7 3.31 -1.36 -73.55
C LEU A 7 3.25 -2.41 -74.65
N LYS A 8 2.63 -3.57 -74.38
CA LYS A 8 1.66 -4.18 -75.27
C LYS A 8 0.78 -5.25 -74.57
N THR A 9 -0.45 -5.01 -74.64
CA THR A 9 -1.66 -5.83 -74.52
C THR A 9 -1.63 -7.04 -75.46
N THR A 10 -2.23 -8.17 -74.97
CA THR A 10 -3.19 -8.93 -75.83
C THR A 10 -4.09 -9.79 -75.01
N LEU A 11 -5.36 -9.75 -75.34
CA LEU A 11 -6.55 -10.51 -75.01
C LEU A 11 -6.43 -11.97 -75.46
N GLY A 12 -7.18 -12.85 -74.81
CA GLY A 12 -7.56 -14.11 -75.44
C GLY A 12 -8.04 -15.20 -74.40
N ALA A 13 -9.28 -15.19 -74.15
CA ALA A 13 -10.29 -16.24 -74.44
C ALA A 13 -10.29 -17.49 -73.50
N LEU A 14 -11.36 -17.59 -72.73
CA LEU A 14 -12.35 -18.67 -72.63
C LEU A 14 -11.87 -20.13 -72.62
N GLY A 15 -12.13 -20.82 -71.50
CA GLY A 15 -12.07 -22.26 -71.41
C GLY A 15 -12.68 -22.76 -70.10
N LEU A 16 -13.93 -23.14 -70.17
CA LEU A 16 -14.78 -23.79 -69.19
C LEU A 16 -14.29 -25.21 -68.93
N LEU A 17 -14.22 -25.70 -67.67
CA LEU A 17 -14.81 -26.97 -67.25
C LEU A 17 -14.20 -27.56 -65.96
N MET A 18 -15.09 -27.75 -65.01
CA MET A 18 -15.35 -28.93 -64.16
C MET A 18 -14.34 -29.36 -63.09
N LEU A 19 -14.88 -29.22 -61.87
CA LEU A 19 -15.01 -30.22 -60.80
C LEU A 19 -13.78 -31.03 -60.36
N SER A 20 -13.31 -30.73 -59.20
CA SER A 20 -13.07 -31.75 -58.17
C SER A 20 -12.77 -31.07 -56.85
N GLY A 21 -13.58 -31.25 -55.83
CA GLY A 21 -13.39 -30.80 -54.48
C GLY A 21 -12.19 -31.48 -53.83
N LEU A 22 -11.38 -30.71 -53.18
CA LEU A 22 -10.57 -31.15 -52.04
C LEU A 22 -10.59 -30.02 -51.03
N GLY A 23 -11.27 -30.30 -49.91
CA GLY A 23 -11.34 -29.38 -48.80
C GLY A 23 -9.94 -29.08 -48.27
N ALA A 24 -9.50 -27.85 -48.42
CA ALA A 24 -8.40 -27.33 -47.63
C ALA A 24 -8.95 -26.95 -46.27
N MET A 25 -8.78 -27.85 -45.28
CA MET A 25 -8.90 -27.51 -43.88
C MET A 25 -7.84 -26.44 -43.59
N ALA A 26 -8.27 -25.18 -43.49
CA ALA A 26 -7.47 -24.13 -42.92
C ALA A 26 -7.31 -24.48 -41.42
N ALA A 27 -6.15 -25.02 -41.05
CA ALA A 27 -5.71 -25.13 -39.67
C ALA A 27 -5.56 -23.71 -39.11
N GLN A 28 -6.60 -23.27 -38.42
CA GLN A 28 -6.57 -22.06 -37.63
C GLN A 28 -5.61 -22.36 -36.48
N ALA A 29 -4.37 -21.89 -36.60
CA ALA A 29 -3.43 -21.87 -35.50
C ALA A 29 -4.05 -20.97 -34.42
N ALA A 30 -4.57 -21.61 -33.36
CA ALA A 30 -4.98 -20.91 -32.15
C ALA A 30 -3.73 -20.23 -31.58
N ALA A 31 -3.70 -18.91 -31.64
CA ALA A 31 -2.72 -18.13 -30.90
C ALA A 31 -2.81 -18.53 -29.42
N PRO A 32 -1.68 -18.79 -28.73
CA PRO A 32 -1.72 -19.08 -27.32
C PRO A 32 -2.37 -17.86 -26.62
N ALA A 33 -3.48 -18.12 -25.94
CA ALA A 33 -4.08 -17.13 -25.07
C ALA A 33 -3.00 -16.72 -24.07
N ALA A 34 -2.55 -15.47 -24.17
CA ALA A 34 -1.67 -14.89 -23.17
C ALA A 34 -2.39 -15.08 -21.82
N ALA A 35 -1.81 -15.92 -20.94
CA ALA A 35 -2.29 -16.08 -19.60
C ALA A 35 -2.30 -14.71 -18.96
N ALA A 36 -3.50 -14.16 -18.74
CA ALA A 36 -3.67 -12.93 -18.00
C ALA A 36 -3.00 -13.12 -16.64
N ALA A 37 -1.97 -12.34 -16.36
CA ALA A 37 -1.37 -12.29 -15.04
C ALA A 37 -2.52 -12.08 -14.03
N PRO A 38 -2.52 -12.79 -12.88
CA PRO A 38 -3.57 -12.64 -11.91
C PRO A 38 -3.64 -11.17 -11.50
N ALA A 39 -4.74 -10.51 -11.85
CA ALA A 39 -5.00 -9.15 -11.43
C ALA A 39 -4.88 -9.13 -9.91
N THR A 40 -3.99 -8.31 -9.39
CA THR A 40 -3.92 -8.03 -7.95
C THR A 40 -5.31 -7.51 -7.60
N ALA A 41 -6.06 -8.24 -6.77
CA ALA A 41 -7.40 -7.82 -6.39
C ALA A 41 -7.31 -6.39 -5.85
N ALA A 42 -8.13 -5.49 -6.38
CA ALA A 42 -8.14 -4.10 -5.96
C ALA A 42 -8.53 -4.05 -4.48
N ILE A 43 -7.77 -3.28 -3.69
CA ILE A 43 -8.06 -3.09 -2.27
C ILE A 43 -9.38 -2.33 -2.12
N ASN A 44 -10.33 -2.95 -1.41
CA ASN A 44 -11.64 -2.34 -1.16
C ASN A 44 -11.57 -1.40 0.04
N ASN A 45 -11.57 -0.11 -0.22
CA ASN A 45 -11.58 0.92 0.83
C ASN A 45 -12.98 1.49 1.11
N GLN A 46 -14.04 0.84 0.67
CA GLN A 46 -15.42 1.24 0.97
C GLN A 46 -15.96 0.56 2.24
N ASP A 47 -15.32 -0.51 2.68
CA ASP A 47 -15.58 -1.20 3.95
C ASP A 47 -14.31 -1.23 4.79
N PRO A 48 -14.33 -0.76 6.05
CA PRO A 48 -13.12 -0.66 6.87
C PRO A 48 -12.53 -2.01 7.24
N THR A 49 -13.35 -3.05 7.43
CA THR A 49 -12.88 -4.40 7.74
C THR A 49 -12.22 -5.04 6.53
N GLN A 50 -12.87 -4.93 5.36
CA GLN A 50 -12.33 -5.42 4.11
C GLN A 50 -11.04 -4.71 3.73
N LEU A 51 -10.96 -3.39 3.95
CA LEU A 51 -9.74 -2.62 3.74
C LEU A 51 -8.55 -3.23 4.52
N ILE A 52 -8.70 -3.47 5.81
CA ILE A 52 -7.62 -4.05 6.62
C ILE A 52 -7.27 -5.47 6.17
N GLN A 53 -8.27 -6.29 5.78
CA GLN A 53 -8.04 -7.63 5.24
C GLN A 53 -7.28 -7.59 3.92
N ASP A 54 -7.66 -6.72 3.00
CA ASP A 54 -7.06 -6.62 1.66
C ASP A 54 -5.63 -6.09 1.75
N VAL A 55 -5.39 -5.06 2.56
CA VAL A 55 -4.05 -4.52 2.82
C VAL A 55 -3.13 -5.61 3.39
N ALA A 56 -3.58 -6.31 4.42
CA ALA A 56 -2.82 -7.39 5.03
C ALA A 56 -2.54 -8.52 4.04
N SER A 57 -3.54 -8.94 3.27
CA SER A 57 -3.41 -9.99 2.25
C SER A 57 -2.45 -9.59 1.13
N GLY A 58 -2.50 -8.32 0.69
CA GLY A 58 -1.59 -7.78 -0.32
C GLY A 58 -0.12 -7.80 0.14
N ILE A 59 0.14 -7.35 1.36
CA ILE A 59 1.46 -7.38 1.98
C ILE A 59 1.97 -8.82 2.09
N LEU A 60 1.15 -9.73 2.61
CA LEU A 60 1.51 -11.13 2.79
C LEU A 60 1.84 -11.81 1.47
N LYS A 61 0.99 -11.63 0.45
CA LYS A 61 1.21 -12.20 -0.88
C LYS A 61 2.55 -11.75 -1.48
N GLU A 62 2.91 -10.49 -1.31
CA GLU A 62 4.17 -9.94 -1.83
C GLU A 62 5.37 -10.46 -1.03
N LEU A 63 5.27 -10.51 0.28
CA LEU A 63 6.31 -11.08 1.14
C LEU A 63 6.51 -12.58 0.89
N ASP A 64 5.44 -13.35 0.75
CA ASP A 64 5.53 -14.79 0.53
C ASP A 64 6.12 -15.13 -0.85
N ALA A 65 5.94 -14.25 -1.84
CA ALA A 65 6.56 -14.42 -3.16
C ALA A 65 8.09 -14.24 -3.13
N ASN A 66 8.63 -13.32 -2.33
CA ASN A 66 10.07 -13.06 -2.26
C ASN A 66 10.50 -12.35 -0.96
N ARG A 67 10.28 -12.97 0.18
CA ARG A 67 10.61 -12.40 1.50
C ARG A 67 12.08 -12.03 1.64
N ALA A 68 12.98 -12.81 1.05
CA ALA A 68 14.42 -12.55 1.11
C ALA A 68 14.82 -11.18 0.54
N ALA A 69 14.07 -10.66 -0.45
CA ALA A 69 14.33 -9.35 -1.02
C ALA A 69 14.02 -8.19 -0.06
N TYR A 70 13.23 -8.44 0.99
CA TYR A 70 12.84 -7.42 1.96
C TYR A 70 13.70 -7.45 3.22
N VAL A 71 14.32 -8.60 3.53
CA VAL A 71 15.18 -8.74 4.71
C VAL A 71 16.39 -7.82 4.57
N ASN A 72 16.61 -6.94 5.57
CA ASN A 72 17.70 -5.96 5.57
C ASN A 72 17.76 -5.02 4.35
N ASN A 73 16.63 -4.81 3.67
CA ASN A 73 16.53 -3.86 2.56
C ASN A 73 15.46 -2.79 2.84
N PRO A 74 15.85 -1.65 3.48
CA PRO A 74 14.91 -0.58 3.83
C PRO A 74 14.16 0.01 2.62
N ASN A 75 14.80 0.05 1.45
CA ASN A 75 14.16 0.58 0.24
C ASN A 75 12.99 -0.30 -0.23
N ASN A 76 13.17 -1.63 -0.18
CA ASN A 76 12.10 -2.56 -0.53
C ASN A 76 10.98 -2.53 0.51
N VAL A 77 11.32 -2.43 1.80
CA VAL A 77 10.33 -2.26 2.89
C VAL A 77 9.55 -0.96 2.69
N ARG A 78 10.22 0.12 2.29
CA ARG A 78 9.57 1.38 1.95
C ARG A 78 8.61 1.21 0.77
N ALA A 79 9.07 0.60 -0.33
CA ALA A 79 8.22 0.36 -1.50
C ALA A 79 6.97 -0.48 -1.16
N LEU A 80 7.10 -1.46 -0.25
CA LEU A 80 5.97 -2.24 0.25
C LEU A 80 4.97 -1.36 1.02
N ALA A 81 5.46 -0.48 1.88
CA ALA A 81 4.63 0.46 2.62
C ALA A 81 3.96 1.49 1.69
N ASP A 82 4.70 2.06 0.73
CA ASP A 82 4.18 3.00 -0.26
C ASP A 82 3.05 2.37 -1.11
N LYS A 83 3.15 1.09 -1.39
CA LYS A 83 2.17 0.35 -2.19
C LYS A 83 0.91 -0.03 -1.40
N TYR A 84 1.07 -0.53 -0.18
CA TYR A 84 -0.02 -1.18 0.56
C TYR A 84 -0.50 -0.43 1.80
N LEU A 85 0.33 0.42 2.43
CA LEU A 85 -0.04 1.08 3.68
C LEU A 85 -0.39 2.55 3.47
N LEU A 86 0.50 3.32 2.84
CA LEU A 86 0.38 4.77 2.78
C LEU A 86 -0.86 5.28 2.02
N PRO A 87 -1.35 4.62 0.95
CA PRO A 87 -2.58 5.05 0.29
C PRO A 87 -3.82 4.97 1.19
N TYR A 88 -3.77 4.09 2.21
CA TYR A 88 -4.88 3.78 3.12
C TYR A 88 -4.64 4.27 4.55
N PHE A 89 -3.59 5.06 4.76
CA PHE A 89 -3.30 5.70 6.03
C PHE A 89 -3.30 7.22 5.88
N ASP A 90 -4.11 7.92 6.67
CA ASP A 90 -4.17 9.40 6.64
C ASP A 90 -3.03 9.97 7.48
N THR A 91 -1.84 10.03 6.84
CA THR A 91 -0.61 10.51 7.47
C THR A 91 -0.74 11.98 7.90
N ARG A 92 -1.43 12.81 7.11
CA ARG A 92 -1.63 14.23 7.44
C ARG A 92 -2.51 14.39 8.69
N TYR A 93 -3.63 13.69 8.73
CA TYR A 93 -4.52 13.73 9.88
C TYR A 93 -3.85 13.19 11.15
N SER A 94 -3.12 12.08 11.05
CA SER A 94 -2.33 11.52 12.16
C SER A 94 -1.28 12.52 12.65
N ALA A 95 -0.52 13.14 11.76
CA ALA A 95 0.49 14.14 12.10
C ALA A 95 -0.13 15.37 12.78
N GLN A 96 -1.30 15.81 12.30
CA GLN A 96 -2.07 16.89 12.93
C GLN A 96 -2.45 16.56 14.37
N LEU A 97 -2.92 15.32 14.60
CA LEU A 97 -3.28 14.87 15.95
C LEU A 97 -2.06 14.71 16.85
N VAL A 98 -0.93 14.25 16.31
CA VAL A 98 0.34 14.11 17.02
C VAL A 98 0.88 15.48 17.43
N LEU A 99 0.90 16.46 16.54
CA LEU A 99 1.35 17.84 16.89
C LEU A 99 0.34 18.57 17.80
N GLY A 100 -0.93 18.21 17.77
CA GLY A 100 -1.96 18.80 18.63
C GLY A 100 -2.00 20.33 18.58
N LYS A 101 -1.74 21.00 19.72
CA LYS A 101 -1.75 22.50 19.80
C LYS A 101 -0.74 23.15 18.87
N TYR A 102 0.41 22.51 18.64
CA TYR A 102 1.50 23.06 17.82
C TYR A 102 1.17 23.05 16.33
N TRP A 103 0.27 22.20 15.87
CA TRP A 103 -0.19 22.20 14.48
C TRP A 103 -0.74 23.55 14.03
N ARG A 104 -1.47 24.25 14.91
CA ARG A 104 -2.07 25.53 14.58
C ARG A 104 -1.05 26.67 14.40
N THR A 105 0.05 26.62 15.14
CA THR A 105 1.12 27.63 15.11
C THR A 105 2.24 27.28 14.13
N ALA A 106 2.31 26.02 13.69
CA ALA A 106 3.31 25.58 12.71
C ALA A 106 3.07 26.21 11.34
N THR A 107 4.13 26.58 10.65
CA THR A 107 4.10 27.00 9.24
C THR A 107 3.75 25.80 8.34
N GLU A 108 3.35 26.06 7.09
CA GLU A 108 3.08 24.97 6.14
C GLU A 108 4.35 24.16 5.82
N ASP A 109 5.51 24.82 5.78
CA ASP A 109 6.80 24.14 5.65
C ASP A 109 7.07 23.19 6.82
N GLN A 110 6.91 23.66 8.06
CA GLN A 110 7.08 22.85 9.26
C GLN A 110 6.11 21.66 9.28
N ARG A 111 4.84 21.86 8.88
CA ARG A 111 3.86 20.76 8.78
C ARG A 111 4.31 19.74 7.75
N SER A 112 4.69 20.17 6.57
CA SER A 112 5.13 19.28 5.48
C SER A 112 6.38 18.49 5.85
N ARG A 113 7.38 19.15 6.42
CA ARG A 113 8.62 18.52 6.91
C ARG A 113 8.31 17.53 8.03
N PHE A 114 7.48 17.92 9.01
CA PHE A 114 7.09 17.03 10.10
C PHE A 114 6.38 15.76 9.59
N ILE A 115 5.38 15.90 8.69
CA ILE A 115 4.67 14.76 8.12
C ILE A 115 5.67 13.78 7.49
N LYS A 116 6.55 14.29 6.63
CA LYS A 116 7.54 13.46 5.94
C LYS A 116 8.52 12.81 6.90
N ALA A 117 9.11 13.57 7.81
CA ALA A 117 10.11 13.09 8.75
C ALA A 117 9.50 12.07 9.75
N PHE A 118 8.28 12.31 10.20
CA PHE A 118 7.55 11.39 11.06
C PHE A 118 7.26 10.07 10.35
N GLN A 119 6.76 10.12 9.10
CA GLN A 119 6.52 8.92 8.29
C GLN A 119 7.81 8.14 8.03
N ASP A 120 8.88 8.82 7.62
CA ASP A 120 10.19 8.20 7.37
C ASP A 120 10.76 7.54 8.64
N SER A 121 10.64 8.22 9.77
CA SER A 121 11.05 7.70 11.08
C SER A 121 10.24 6.45 11.47
N MET A 122 8.93 6.42 11.19
CA MET A 122 8.09 5.24 11.44
C MET A 122 8.53 4.04 10.61
N LEU A 123 8.75 4.23 9.31
CA LEU A 123 9.19 3.16 8.43
C LEU A 123 10.59 2.66 8.79
N GLN A 124 11.51 3.55 9.12
CA GLN A 124 12.86 3.19 9.50
C GLN A 124 12.92 2.38 10.81
N ASN A 125 12.12 2.77 11.80
CA ASN A 125 12.16 2.14 13.12
C ASN A 125 11.27 0.90 13.26
N TYR A 126 10.20 0.82 12.48
CA TYR A 126 9.19 -0.25 12.59
C TYR A 126 8.97 -1.04 11.30
N GLY A 127 9.55 -0.62 10.17
CA GLY A 127 9.37 -1.29 8.89
C GLY A 127 9.79 -2.76 8.89
N ASN A 128 10.81 -3.14 9.66
CA ASN A 128 11.22 -4.53 9.80
C ASN A 128 10.15 -5.44 10.41
N ALA A 129 9.23 -4.89 11.21
CA ALA A 129 8.11 -5.66 11.74
C ALA A 129 7.18 -6.16 10.63
N LEU A 130 7.07 -5.43 9.51
CA LEU A 130 6.30 -5.85 8.33
C LEU A 130 6.91 -7.09 7.69
N VAL A 131 8.24 -7.17 7.60
CA VAL A 131 8.94 -8.30 6.96
C VAL A 131 8.75 -9.61 7.72
N ASN A 132 8.60 -9.52 9.05
CA ASN A 132 8.37 -10.66 9.92
C ASN A 132 6.90 -11.11 9.98
N PHE A 133 6.04 -10.44 9.23
CA PHE A 133 4.63 -10.74 9.18
C PHE A 133 4.36 -12.00 8.33
N THR A 134 3.52 -12.91 8.82
CA THR A 134 3.14 -14.15 8.13
C THR A 134 1.63 -14.38 8.22
N ALA A 135 1.06 -15.09 7.24
CA ALA A 135 -0.38 -15.26 7.08
C ALA A 135 -1.06 -15.94 8.30
N ASN A 136 -0.36 -16.86 8.94
CA ASN A 136 -0.86 -17.55 10.12
C ASN A 136 -0.84 -16.69 11.39
N LYS A 137 -0.21 -15.52 11.35
CA LYS A 137 -0.05 -14.63 12.50
C LYS A 137 -1.15 -13.60 12.63
N LEU A 138 -1.85 -13.21 11.55
CA LEU A 138 -2.91 -12.20 11.62
C LEU A 138 -4.29 -12.82 11.52
N LYS A 139 -5.17 -12.43 12.44
CA LYS A 139 -6.61 -12.65 12.34
C LYS A 139 -7.32 -11.31 12.38
N VAL A 140 -8.05 -10.97 11.33
CA VAL A 140 -8.97 -9.83 11.32
C VAL A 140 -10.31 -10.30 11.89
N GLN A 141 -10.80 -9.60 12.90
CA GLN A 141 -12.08 -9.93 13.53
C GLN A 141 -13.21 -9.23 12.76
N PRO A 142 -14.37 -9.88 12.60
CA PRO A 142 -15.53 -9.21 12.04
C PRO A 142 -15.84 -7.94 12.84
N GLY A 143 -15.89 -6.81 12.14
CA GLY A 143 -16.28 -5.53 12.72
C GLY A 143 -17.79 -5.31 12.62
N HIS A 144 -18.34 -4.50 13.49
CA HIS A 144 -19.66 -3.91 13.32
C HIS A 144 -19.47 -2.44 12.94
N LEU A 145 -20.12 -2.03 11.88
CA LEU A 145 -20.16 -0.65 11.43
C LEU A 145 -21.60 -0.16 11.45
N ASP A 146 -21.88 0.86 12.26
CA ASP A 146 -23.19 1.47 12.28
C ASP A 146 -23.48 2.16 10.94
N PRO A 147 -24.73 2.05 10.42
CA PRO A 147 -25.11 2.73 9.20
C PRO A 147 -24.86 4.25 9.31
N GLY A 148 -24.13 4.80 8.33
CA GLY A 148 -23.80 6.23 8.30
C GLY A 148 -22.64 6.67 9.21
N ALA A 149 -21.99 5.74 9.91
CA ALA A 149 -20.78 6.06 10.69
C ALA A 149 -19.67 6.60 9.80
N ASP A 150 -18.99 7.62 10.27
CA ASP A 150 -17.79 8.21 9.65
C ASP A 150 -16.49 7.79 10.35
N GLN A 151 -16.58 6.99 11.43
CA GLN A 151 -15.48 6.43 12.16
C GLN A 151 -15.70 4.93 12.40
N ALA A 152 -14.61 4.17 12.37
CA ALA A 152 -14.62 2.73 12.59
C ALA A 152 -13.38 2.28 13.36
N SER A 153 -13.52 1.14 14.03
CA SER A 153 -12.39 0.42 14.64
C SER A 153 -12.40 -1.01 14.15
N VAL A 154 -11.28 -1.44 13.56
CA VAL A 154 -11.10 -2.83 13.12
C VAL A 154 -10.13 -3.51 14.06
N SER A 155 -10.61 -4.54 14.74
CA SER A 155 -9.82 -5.33 15.67
C SER A 155 -9.11 -6.46 14.93
N THR A 156 -7.83 -6.63 15.22
CA THR A 156 -7.03 -7.75 14.74
C THR A 156 -6.26 -8.38 15.88
N THR A 157 -5.82 -9.60 15.67
CA THR A 157 -4.96 -10.30 16.61
C THR A 157 -3.73 -10.81 15.88
N ILE A 158 -2.54 -10.50 16.39
CA ILE A 158 -1.28 -11.02 15.88
C ILE A 158 -0.82 -12.14 16.81
N ASN A 159 -0.66 -13.36 16.28
CA ASN A 159 -0.13 -14.50 17.02
C ASN A 159 1.40 -14.44 17.01
N ARG A 160 2.03 -14.59 18.17
CA ARG A 160 3.47 -14.74 18.33
C ARG A 160 3.89 -16.21 18.24
N ASP A 161 5.15 -16.47 17.93
CA ASP A 161 5.70 -17.83 17.83
C ASP A 161 5.68 -18.57 19.18
N ASN A 162 5.64 -17.85 20.29
CA ASN A 162 5.52 -18.39 21.65
C ASN A 162 4.07 -18.70 22.06
N GLY A 163 3.09 -18.60 21.13
CA GLY A 163 1.67 -18.87 21.38
C GLY A 163 0.90 -17.72 22.05
N THR A 164 1.55 -16.61 22.39
CA THR A 164 0.85 -15.42 22.90
C THR A 164 0.25 -14.60 21.75
N THR A 165 -0.76 -13.80 22.04
CA THR A 165 -1.44 -12.95 21.05
C THR A 165 -1.31 -11.48 21.41
N ILE A 166 -1.14 -10.64 20.40
CA ILE A 166 -1.13 -9.20 20.53
C ILE A 166 -2.42 -8.66 19.90
N PRO A 167 -3.30 -8.02 20.68
CA PRO A 167 -4.44 -7.30 20.12
C PRO A 167 -3.94 -6.01 19.45
N VAL A 168 -4.38 -5.80 18.20
CA VAL A 168 -4.12 -4.60 17.42
C VAL A 168 -5.44 -4.05 16.90
N ILE A 169 -5.71 -2.77 17.16
CA ILE A 169 -6.92 -2.09 16.68
C ILE A 169 -6.49 -0.97 15.75
N TYR A 170 -6.99 -1.02 14.53
CA TYR A 170 -6.88 0.07 13.57
C TYR A 170 -8.06 1.00 13.77
N VAL A 171 -7.79 2.30 13.92
CA VAL A 171 -8.83 3.34 14.01
C VAL A 171 -8.89 4.05 12.68
N LEU A 172 -10.07 4.06 12.06
CA LEU A 172 -10.28 4.58 10.73
C LEU A 172 -11.33 5.70 10.75
N HIS A 173 -11.24 6.55 9.74
CA HIS A 173 -12.28 7.51 9.42
C HIS A 173 -12.62 7.48 7.92
N LYS A 174 -13.82 7.90 7.62
CA LYS A 174 -14.30 8.00 6.24
C LYS A 174 -13.82 9.31 5.63
N THR A 175 -13.20 9.22 4.45
CA THR A 175 -12.76 10.37 3.65
C THR A 175 -13.51 10.40 2.32
N ALA A 176 -13.30 11.43 1.51
CA ALA A 176 -13.85 11.49 0.15
C ALA A 176 -13.37 10.31 -0.72
N ASP A 177 -12.15 9.79 -0.46
CA ASP A 177 -11.55 8.69 -1.20
C ASP A 177 -11.87 7.29 -0.61
N GLY A 178 -12.72 7.21 0.41
CA GLY A 178 -13.02 5.98 1.14
C GLY A 178 -12.44 5.97 2.56
N TRP A 179 -12.39 4.80 3.19
CA TRP A 179 -11.86 4.64 4.54
C TRP A 179 -10.35 4.73 4.56
N LYS A 180 -9.81 5.43 5.57
CA LYS A 180 -8.36 5.50 5.86
C LYS A 180 -8.12 5.32 7.34
N ALA A 181 -7.11 4.53 7.69
CA ALA A 181 -6.62 4.43 9.05
C ALA A 181 -5.87 5.72 9.43
N TRP A 182 -5.96 6.11 10.69
CA TRP A 182 -5.22 7.27 11.21
C TRP A 182 -4.53 6.99 12.56
N ASP A 183 -4.93 5.93 13.26
CA ASP A 183 -4.27 5.47 14.49
C ASP A 183 -4.20 3.96 14.53
N VAL A 184 -3.20 3.45 15.23
CA VAL A 184 -3.06 2.04 15.55
C VAL A 184 -2.91 1.93 17.06
N LYS A 185 -3.73 1.08 17.67
CA LYS A 185 -3.62 0.74 19.09
C LYS A 185 -3.06 -0.67 19.22
N ILE A 186 -1.94 -0.82 19.90
CA ILE A 186 -1.32 -2.11 20.17
C ILE A 186 -1.38 -2.35 21.67
N GLU A 187 -1.94 -3.48 22.09
CA GLU A 187 -2.16 -3.80 23.49
C GLU A 187 -2.91 -2.68 24.26
N GLY A 188 -3.85 -2.01 23.56
CA GLY A 188 -4.63 -0.89 24.10
C GLY A 188 -3.95 0.48 24.06
N ILE A 189 -2.68 0.56 23.71
CA ILE A 189 -1.91 1.81 23.66
C ILE A 189 -2.04 2.45 22.28
N SER A 190 -2.63 3.66 22.20
CA SER A 190 -2.71 4.46 20.97
C SER A 190 -1.35 5.05 20.63
N TYR A 191 -0.89 4.79 19.41
CA TYR A 191 0.39 5.30 18.92
C TYR A 191 0.35 6.81 18.66
N VAL A 192 -0.76 7.32 18.10
CA VAL A 192 -0.96 8.77 17.93
C VAL A 192 -0.90 9.49 19.28
N LYS A 193 -1.57 8.94 20.31
CA LYS A 193 -1.53 9.55 21.65
C LYS A 193 -0.12 9.52 22.25
N SER A 194 0.55 8.37 22.17
CA SER A 194 1.91 8.22 22.70
C SER A 194 2.90 9.19 22.05
N PHE A 195 2.85 9.32 20.73
CA PHE A 195 3.68 10.29 20.02
C PHE A 195 3.34 11.73 20.34
N ARG A 196 2.04 12.04 20.52
CA ARG A 196 1.62 13.38 20.94
C ARG A 196 2.23 13.75 22.29
N ASP A 197 2.14 12.85 23.24
CA ASP A 197 2.65 13.12 24.61
C ASP A 197 4.18 13.29 24.58
N ASP A 198 4.89 12.45 23.80
CA ASP A 198 6.36 12.54 23.64
C ASP A 198 6.79 13.82 22.93
N PHE A 199 6.22 14.12 21.79
CA PHE A 199 6.60 15.31 21.03
C PHE A 199 6.18 16.59 21.69
N ALA A 200 5.04 16.61 22.41
CA ALA A 200 4.66 17.80 23.18
C ALA A 200 5.74 18.19 24.20
N ALA A 201 6.23 17.22 24.97
CA ALA A 201 7.29 17.47 25.94
C ALA A 201 8.59 17.98 25.29
N GLN A 202 8.95 17.44 24.13
CA GLN A 202 10.15 17.83 23.40
C GLN A 202 10.02 19.21 22.73
N ILE A 203 8.85 19.51 22.14
CA ILE A 203 8.57 20.80 21.50
C ILE A 203 8.56 21.91 22.56
N ASP A 204 7.98 21.68 23.75
CA ASP A 204 8.00 22.64 24.84
C ASP A 204 9.43 22.96 25.33
N GLN A 205 10.34 21.99 25.23
CA GLN A 205 11.73 22.17 25.67
C GLN A 205 12.65 22.75 24.60
N LYS A 206 12.51 22.32 23.35
CA LYS A 206 13.49 22.54 22.28
C LYS A 206 12.92 23.27 21.05
N GLY A 207 11.59 23.43 20.97
CA GLY A 207 10.90 23.98 19.80
C GLY A 207 10.62 22.93 18.73
N LEU A 208 9.67 23.27 17.84
CA LEU A 208 9.19 22.36 16.78
C LEU A 208 10.29 22.01 15.76
N ASP A 209 11.09 23.00 15.32
CA ASP A 209 12.14 22.77 14.33
C ASP A 209 13.22 21.80 14.82
N ALA A 210 13.58 21.86 16.11
CA ALA A 210 14.53 20.92 16.69
C ALA A 210 13.98 19.48 16.66
N VAL A 211 12.69 19.30 16.91
CA VAL A 211 12.03 17.99 16.83
C VAL A 211 11.98 17.49 15.38
N ILE A 212 11.64 18.35 14.42
CA ILE A 212 11.65 18.02 13.00
C ILE A 212 13.05 17.58 12.55
N THR A 213 14.08 18.38 12.85
CA THR A 213 15.48 18.09 12.48
C THR A 213 15.95 16.76 13.07
N ARG A 214 15.57 16.46 14.32
CA ARG A 214 15.87 15.18 14.96
C ARG A 214 15.21 14.01 14.25
N LEU A 215 13.95 14.14 13.84
CA LEU A 215 13.26 13.10 13.06
C LEU A 215 13.90 12.92 11.68
N GLU A 216 14.29 14.03 11.02
CA GLU A 216 14.98 14.02 9.72
C GLU A 216 16.35 13.32 9.80
N SER A 217 17.01 13.36 10.96
CA SER A 217 18.27 12.62 11.20
C SER A 217 18.08 11.12 11.42
N GLY A 218 16.81 10.66 11.49
CA GLY A 218 16.49 9.25 11.69
C GLY A 218 16.55 8.77 13.14
N GLU A 219 16.67 9.69 14.11
CA GLU A 219 16.61 9.31 15.51
C GLU A 219 15.24 8.71 15.87
N ARG A 220 15.29 7.63 16.68
CA ARG A 220 14.07 6.99 17.16
C ARG A 220 13.30 7.90 18.12
N PRO A 221 11.97 8.05 17.95
CA PRO A 221 11.12 8.64 18.98
C PRO A 221 11.29 7.89 20.31
N ALA A 222 11.39 8.62 21.42
CA ALA A 222 11.86 8.08 22.69
C ALA A 222 10.90 7.09 23.38
N THR A 223 9.61 7.12 23.08
CA THR A 223 8.53 6.59 23.94
C THR A 223 7.82 5.34 23.48
N LEU A 224 8.17 4.73 22.36
CA LEU A 224 7.50 3.49 21.99
C LEU A 224 8.23 2.28 22.58
N PRO A 225 7.49 1.34 23.19
CA PRO A 225 8.08 0.07 23.60
C PRO A 225 8.70 -0.56 22.35
N ALA A 226 9.97 -0.99 22.47
CA ALA A 226 10.58 -1.80 21.44
C ALA A 226 9.62 -2.97 21.16
N ALA A 227 9.25 -3.17 19.89
CA ALA A 227 8.54 -4.40 19.50
C ALA A 227 9.45 -5.57 19.91
N LYS A 228 9.07 -6.24 21.02
CA LYS A 228 9.77 -7.40 21.55
C LYS A 228 9.49 -8.61 20.70
#